data_b2644f28c8f77d391db8e7567f62da00
#
_entry.id   b2644f28c8f77d391db8e7567f62da00
#
_cell.length_a   1.000
_cell.length_b   1.000
_cell.length_c   1.000
_cell.angle_alpha   90.00
_cell.angle_beta   90.00
_cell.angle_gamma   90.00
#
_symmetry.space_group_name_H-M   'P 1'
#
loop_
_entity.id
_entity.type
_entity.pdbx_description
1 polymer ?
#
loop_
_entity_poly.entity_id
_entity_poly.type
_entity_poly.pdbx_seq_one_letter_code
_entity_poly.pdbx_strand_id
1 'polypeptide(L)'
;MKKFIKELSDKILDGYVINEEEAFKIINIEENDEDTIEVLLQYSNDIRKKFAGNKADLCSIMNGKSGRCSEDCKYCAQSAHYNTNVCEYALINYEDVLERAKEVQAQGIHRFSLVTSGRGIESDEELESLIKIYSGLKRDTNLKLCASHGIINYDQAMRLKESGISMYHHNVETSERYYGDICTTHTYEDRVNTINDIKEAGLDLCCGGILGLGEKREDRVKMAFEIRGLGVKSVPLNVLNPIKGTPLGENPLLVPNEILKTMALFRFVIPDSYIRYAGGRIALGDKQHKGFSGGVNAALTGNYLTTVGSNVDNDKDMITCSGLEI
;
A
#
# COMPACT_ATOMS: atom_id res chain seq x y z
N MET A 1 -1.60 30.21 0.93
CA MET A 1 -1.62 28.77 1.12
C MET A 1 -1.09 28.33 2.49
N LYS A 2 0.10 28.72 2.94
CA LYS A 2 0.69 28.31 4.25
C LYS A 2 -0.23 28.58 5.46
N LYS A 3 -0.89 29.76 5.52
CA LYS A 3 -1.89 30.09 6.56
C LYS A 3 -3.08 29.12 6.54
N PHE A 4 -3.61 28.81 5.35
CA PHE A 4 -4.71 27.84 5.18
C PHE A 4 -4.34 26.46 5.71
N ILE A 5 -3.13 25.94 5.36
CA ILE A 5 -2.64 24.63 5.81
C ILE A 5 -2.58 24.58 7.34
N LYS A 6 -2.03 25.65 7.97
CA LYS A 6 -1.97 25.77 9.43
C LYS A 6 -3.36 25.71 10.06
N GLU A 7 -4.26 26.59 9.62
CA GLU A 7 -5.62 26.68 10.18
C GLU A 7 -6.40 25.37 10.01
N LEU A 8 -6.23 24.69 8.87
CA LEU A 8 -6.85 23.39 8.61
C LEU A 8 -6.26 22.31 9.52
N SER A 9 -4.95 22.27 9.68
CA SER A 9 -4.29 21.35 10.61
C SER A 9 -4.77 21.56 12.04
N ASP A 10 -4.80 22.81 12.52
CA ASP A 10 -5.28 23.15 13.87
C ASP A 10 -6.71 22.62 14.09
N LYS A 11 -7.60 22.82 13.11
CA LYS A 11 -8.97 22.27 13.16
C LYS A 11 -8.98 20.74 13.23
N ILE A 12 -8.18 20.05 12.38
CA ILE A 12 -8.11 18.57 12.37
C ILE A 12 -7.56 18.09 13.72
N LEU A 13 -6.56 18.76 14.28
CA LEU A 13 -6.05 18.46 15.62
C LEU A 13 -7.15 18.59 16.69
N ASP A 14 -8.15 19.45 16.51
CA ASP A 14 -9.31 19.61 17.40
C ASP A 14 -10.50 18.69 17.01
N GLY A 15 -10.32 17.75 16.08
CA GLY A 15 -11.31 16.74 15.74
C GLY A 15 -12.17 17.07 14.52
N TYR A 16 -11.84 18.14 13.78
CA TYR A 16 -12.52 18.43 12.51
C TYR A 16 -12.18 17.39 11.44
N VAL A 17 -13.15 17.02 10.65
CA VAL A 17 -13.00 16.10 9.51
C VAL A 17 -12.95 16.91 8.22
N ILE A 18 -11.80 16.89 7.55
CA ILE A 18 -11.59 17.59 6.29
C ILE A 18 -12.62 17.19 5.23
N ASN A 19 -13.08 18.15 4.43
CA ASN A 19 -13.94 17.95 3.26
C ASN A 19 -13.12 17.92 1.96
N GLU A 20 -13.78 17.49 0.87
CA GLU A 20 -13.13 17.38 -0.44
C GLU A 20 -12.62 18.71 -0.99
N GLU A 21 -13.35 19.82 -0.79
CA GLU A 21 -12.95 21.14 -1.29
C GLU A 21 -11.62 21.59 -0.64
N GLU A 22 -11.47 21.36 0.66
CA GLU A 22 -10.24 21.65 1.39
C GLU A 22 -9.08 20.75 0.93
N ALA A 23 -9.37 19.45 0.68
CA ALA A 23 -8.42 18.49 0.15
C ALA A 23 -7.95 18.87 -1.28
N PHE A 24 -8.87 19.38 -2.12
CA PHE A 24 -8.53 19.91 -3.45
C PHE A 24 -7.58 21.11 -3.38
N LYS A 25 -7.71 21.96 -2.38
CA LYS A 25 -6.75 23.07 -2.19
C LYS A 25 -5.36 22.57 -1.87
N ILE A 26 -5.24 21.49 -1.09
CA ILE A 26 -3.94 20.85 -0.76
C ILE A 26 -3.32 20.22 -2.01
N ILE A 27 -4.08 19.37 -2.73
CA ILE A 27 -3.50 18.63 -3.86
C ILE A 27 -3.10 19.55 -5.00
N ASN A 28 -3.68 20.74 -5.12
CA ASN A 28 -3.38 21.73 -6.15
C ASN A 28 -2.25 22.71 -5.77
N ILE A 29 -1.55 22.49 -4.65
CA ILE A 29 -0.27 23.17 -4.40
C ILE A 29 0.69 22.80 -5.55
N GLU A 30 1.36 23.80 -6.13
CA GLU A 30 2.29 23.56 -7.23
C GLU A 30 3.50 22.75 -6.75
N GLU A 31 3.96 21.79 -7.57
CA GLU A 31 5.07 20.91 -7.20
C GLU A 31 6.43 21.63 -7.06
N ASN A 32 6.56 22.83 -7.60
CA ASN A 32 7.73 23.70 -7.47
C ASN A 32 7.65 24.67 -6.28
N ASP A 33 6.52 24.74 -5.57
CA ASP A 33 6.37 25.54 -4.32
C ASP A 33 6.91 24.73 -3.12
N GLU A 34 8.23 24.52 -3.11
CA GLU A 34 8.91 23.74 -2.06
C GLU A 34 8.62 24.25 -0.67
N ASP A 35 8.60 25.57 -0.48
CA ASP A 35 8.31 26.20 0.80
C ASP A 35 6.92 25.89 1.36
N THR A 36 5.90 25.83 0.50
CA THR A 36 4.54 25.48 0.93
C THR A 36 4.42 23.98 1.19
N ILE A 37 5.13 23.14 0.39
CA ILE A 37 5.17 21.69 0.61
C ILE A 37 5.86 21.35 1.93
N GLU A 38 6.97 22.00 2.30
CA GLU A 38 7.62 21.80 3.60
C GLU A 38 6.66 22.11 4.77
N VAL A 39 5.91 23.21 4.68
CA VAL A 39 4.88 23.55 5.67
C VAL A 39 3.78 22.49 5.72
N LEU A 40 3.35 21.98 4.57
CA LEU A 40 2.36 20.89 4.50
C LEU A 40 2.87 19.61 5.18
N LEU A 41 4.12 19.20 4.90
CA LEU A 41 4.74 18.05 5.53
C LEU A 41 4.87 18.20 7.04
N GLN A 42 5.26 19.38 7.53
CA GLN A 42 5.34 19.67 8.96
C GLN A 42 3.99 19.43 9.64
N TYR A 43 2.91 20.04 9.16
CA TYR A 43 1.58 19.87 9.75
C TYR A 43 0.99 18.47 9.56
N SER A 44 1.30 17.80 8.47
CA SER A 44 0.99 16.38 8.28
C SER A 44 1.65 15.52 9.36
N ASN A 45 2.90 15.80 9.71
CA ASN A 45 3.59 15.11 10.79
C ASN A 45 2.98 15.39 12.18
N ASP A 46 2.52 16.62 12.44
CA ASP A 46 1.86 16.95 13.71
C ASP A 46 0.51 16.21 13.85
N ILE A 47 -0.25 16.08 12.77
CA ILE A 47 -1.46 15.25 12.71
C ILE A 47 -1.10 13.77 12.99
N ARG A 48 -0.05 13.23 12.33
CA ARG A 48 0.42 11.86 12.59
C ARG A 48 0.76 11.65 14.06
N LYS A 49 1.54 12.55 14.65
CA LYS A 49 1.94 12.45 16.07
C LYS A 49 0.73 12.34 16.99
N LYS A 50 -0.30 13.15 16.76
CA LYS A 50 -1.50 13.15 17.60
C LYS A 50 -2.37 11.92 17.43
N PHE A 51 -2.62 11.48 16.20
CA PHE A 51 -3.63 10.45 15.92
C PHE A 51 -3.05 9.06 15.70
N ALA A 52 -1.84 8.94 15.17
CA ALA A 52 -1.19 7.66 14.86
C ALA A 52 0.05 7.35 15.72
N GLY A 53 0.46 8.30 16.58
CA GLY A 53 1.60 8.12 17.48
C GLY A 53 2.95 8.08 16.77
N ASN A 54 3.99 7.63 17.48
CA ASN A 54 5.38 7.63 16.98
C ASN A 54 5.88 6.27 16.51
N LYS A 55 5.04 5.22 16.54
CA LYS A 55 5.45 3.90 16.07
C LYS A 55 5.38 3.78 14.56
N ALA A 56 6.43 3.24 13.96
CA ALA A 56 6.46 2.85 12.56
C ALA A 56 6.15 1.36 12.39
N ASP A 57 5.32 1.01 11.40
CA ASP A 57 5.01 -0.39 11.05
C ASP A 57 5.82 -0.79 9.80
N LEU A 58 6.71 -1.76 9.96
CA LEU A 58 7.47 -2.36 8.87
C LEU A 58 6.85 -3.68 8.43
N CYS A 59 6.69 -3.82 7.12
CA CYS A 59 6.18 -5.02 6.48
C CYS A 59 7.17 -5.50 5.40
N SER A 60 7.39 -6.81 5.31
CA SER A 60 8.07 -7.42 4.17
C SER A 60 7.12 -8.35 3.43
N ILE A 61 7.28 -8.41 2.11
CA ILE A 61 6.46 -9.26 1.24
C ILE A 61 7.29 -10.34 0.58
N MET A 62 6.62 -11.43 0.22
CA MET A 62 7.17 -12.48 -0.61
C MET A 62 6.19 -12.80 -1.74
N ASN A 63 6.72 -12.91 -2.96
CA ASN A 63 5.93 -13.38 -4.11
C ASN A 63 5.82 -14.90 -4.05
N GLY A 64 4.66 -15.41 -3.72
CA GLY A 64 4.43 -16.85 -3.53
C GLY A 64 3.95 -17.59 -4.78
N LYS A 65 3.43 -16.88 -5.78
CA LYS A 65 3.02 -17.36 -7.10
C LYS A 65 3.21 -16.22 -8.08
N SER A 66 3.84 -16.45 -9.23
CA SER A 66 4.23 -15.37 -10.13
C SER A 66 3.85 -15.62 -11.57
N GLY A 67 3.45 -14.55 -12.27
CA GLY A 67 3.08 -14.54 -13.68
C GLY A 67 1.69 -15.11 -13.96
N ARG A 68 1.34 -15.21 -15.23
CA ARG A 68 0.10 -15.81 -15.77
C ARG A 68 -1.21 -15.31 -15.17
N CYS A 69 -1.23 -14.08 -14.62
CA CYS A 69 -2.46 -13.49 -14.12
C CYS A 69 -3.43 -13.24 -15.29
N SER A 70 -4.69 -13.68 -15.14
CA SER A 70 -5.75 -13.52 -16.15
C SER A 70 -6.21 -12.08 -16.32
N GLU A 71 -5.81 -11.18 -15.41
CA GLU A 71 -6.26 -9.81 -15.37
C GLU A 71 -5.41 -8.87 -16.24
N ASP A 72 -6.04 -7.87 -16.86
CA ASP A 72 -5.41 -6.93 -17.79
C ASP A 72 -4.94 -5.61 -17.16
N CYS A 73 -4.67 -5.59 -15.85
CA CYS A 73 -4.21 -4.38 -15.15
C CYS A 73 -3.00 -3.76 -15.88
N LYS A 74 -3.16 -2.58 -16.45
CA LYS A 74 -2.21 -1.93 -17.37
C LYS A 74 -0.81 -1.64 -16.80
N TYR A 75 -0.67 -1.65 -15.49
CA TYR A 75 0.60 -1.43 -14.77
C TYR A 75 1.30 -2.72 -14.37
N CYS A 76 0.64 -3.89 -14.48
CA CYS A 76 1.07 -5.10 -13.80
C CYS A 76 1.97 -5.97 -14.69
N ALA A 77 3.20 -6.22 -14.24
CA ALA A 77 4.13 -7.11 -14.91
C ALA A 77 3.68 -8.58 -14.92
N GLN A 78 2.80 -8.98 -14.02
CA GLN A 78 2.37 -10.37 -13.86
C GLN A 78 1.17 -10.73 -14.73
N SER A 79 0.61 -9.77 -15.49
CA SER A 79 -0.52 -10.00 -16.40
C SER A 79 -0.11 -10.88 -17.57
N ALA A 80 -0.93 -11.89 -17.90
CA ALA A 80 -0.74 -12.73 -19.08
C ALA A 80 -1.04 -11.99 -20.40
N HIS A 81 -1.65 -10.79 -20.32
CA HIS A 81 -1.94 -9.95 -21.47
C HIS A 81 -0.70 -9.21 -22.02
N TYR A 82 0.40 -9.17 -21.24
CA TYR A 82 1.57 -8.36 -21.56
C TYR A 82 2.85 -9.18 -21.56
N ASN A 83 3.81 -8.82 -22.42
CA ASN A 83 5.11 -9.49 -22.49
C ASN A 83 6.15 -8.69 -21.70
N THR A 84 6.30 -9.02 -20.42
CA THR A 84 7.15 -8.30 -19.47
C THR A 84 8.40 -9.05 -19.05
N ASN A 85 8.59 -10.30 -19.54
CA ASN A 85 9.66 -11.21 -19.13
C ASN A 85 9.69 -11.48 -17.60
N VAL A 86 8.54 -11.38 -16.91
CA VAL A 86 8.44 -11.76 -15.51
C VAL A 86 8.73 -13.25 -15.34
N CYS A 87 9.47 -13.60 -14.27
CA CYS A 87 9.69 -15.01 -13.94
C CYS A 87 8.37 -15.65 -13.50
N GLU A 88 7.99 -16.75 -14.17
CA GLU A 88 6.73 -17.46 -13.89
C GLU A 88 6.99 -18.70 -13.04
N TYR A 89 6.22 -18.87 -11.98
CA TYR A 89 6.22 -20.07 -11.13
C TYR A 89 4.88 -20.26 -10.42
N ALA A 90 4.56 -21.52 -10.14
CA ALA A 90 3.39 -21.93 -9.36
C ALA A 90 3.56 -21.54 -7.87
N LEU A 91 2.52 -21.81 -7.07
CA LEU A 91 2.60 -21.58 -5.62
C LEU A 91 3.79 -22.34 -5.03
N ILE A 92 4.67 -21.60 -4.36
CA ILE A 92 5.88 -22.13 -3.72
C ILE A 92 5.52 -22.98 -2.49
N ASN A 93 6.43 -23.86 -2.09
CA ASN A 93 6.23 -24.76 -0.96
C ASN A 93 6.37 -24.02 0.38
N TYR A 94 5.95 -24.68 1.47
CA TYR A 94 6.00 -24.14 2.81
C TYR A 94 7.43 -23.87 3.29
N GLU A 95 8.38 -24.74 2.98
CA GLU A 95 9.76 -24.67 3.43
C GLU A 95 10.44 -23.40 2.95
N ASP A 96 10.28 -23.04 1.69
CA ASP A 96 10.84 -21.81 1.10
C ASP A 96 10.21 -20.55 1.72
N VAL A 97 8.88 -20.60 1.98
CA VAL A 97 8.18 -19.48 2.65
C VAL A 97 8.67 -19.32 4.08
N LEU A 98 8.84 -20.43 4.80
CA LEU A 98 9.32 -20.42 6.20
C LEU A 98 10.74 -19.88 6.32
N GLU A 99 11.64 -20.31 5.42
CA GLU A 99 13.02 -19.81 5.38
C GLU A 99 13.01 -18.28 5.23
N ARG A 100 12.27 -17.77 4.25
CA ARG A 100 12.15 -16.31 4.03
C ARG A 100 11.49 -15.59 5.21
N ALA A 101 10.46 -16.15 5.82
CA ALA A 101 9.80 -15.57 6.98
C ALA A 101 10.75 -15.47 8.19
N LYS A 102 11.59 -16.48 8.42
CA LYS A 102 12.62 -16.46 9.49
C LYS A 102 13.70 -15.40 9.22
N GLU A 103 14.13 -15.21 7.98
CA GLU A 103 15.06 -14.13 7.62
C GLU A 103 14.47 -12.75 7.94
N VAL A 104 13.20 -12.53 7.53
CA VAL A 104 12.47 -11.30 7.79
C VAL A 104 12.35 -11.04 9.30
N GLN A 105 12.00 -12.07 10.07
CA GLN A 105 11.93 -11.98 11.53
C GLN A 105 13.30 -11.67 12.17
N ALA A 106 14.37 -12.31 11.71
CA ALA A 106 15.74 -12.05 12.18
C ALA A 106 16.21 -10.63 11.90
N GLN A 107 15.69 -10.01 10.84
CA GLN A 107 15.89 -8.59 10.53
C GLN A 107 15.05 -7.65 11.42
N GLY A 108 14.31 -8.16 12.41
CA GLY A 108 13.48 -7.36 13.32
C GLY A 108 12.23 -6.74 12.64
N ILE A 109 11.79 -7.30 11.54
CA ILE A 109 10.52 -6.93 10.90
C ILE A 109 9.41 -7.77 11.53
N HIS A 110 8.29 -7.13 11.89
CA HIS A 110 7.23 -7.78 12.65
C HIS A 110 6.06 -8.28 11.79
N ARG A 111 6.00 -7.88 10.51
CA ARG A 111 4.89 -8.21 9.61
C ARG A 111 5.40 -8.82 8.31
N PHE A 112 4.81 -9.94 7.93
CA PHE A 112 5.14 -10.66 6.70
C PHE A 112 3.88 -10.91 5.88
N SER A 113 3.95 -10.66 4.57
CA SER A 113 2.83 -10.86 3.65
C SER A 113 3.23 -11.79 2.52
N LEU A 114 2.47 -12.86 2.33
CA LEU A 114 2.56 -13.69 1.13
C LEU A 114 1.60 -13.15 0.07
N VAL A 115 2.11 -12.95 -1.14
CA VAL A 115 1.38 -12.39 -2.27
C VAL A 115 1.36 -13.41 -3.41
N THR A 116 0.23 -13.60 -4.08
CA THR A 116 0.12 -14.46 -5.25
C THR A 116 -0.42 -13.69 -6.46
N SER A 117 0.08 -14.00 -7.64
CA SER A 117 -0.52 -13.56 -8.91
C SER A 117 -1.83 -14.31 -9.15
N GLY A 118 -2.74 -13.69 -9.90
CA GLY A 118 -4.05 -14.26 -10.26
C GLY A 118 -5.18 -13.29 -9.93
N ARG A 119 -6.38 -13.52 -10.50
CA ARG A 119 -7.60 -12.78 -10.16
C ARG A 119 -7.98 -12.97 -8.68
N GLY A 120 -7.82 -14.20 -8.19
CA GLY A 120 -8.15 -14.64 -6.84
C GLY A 120 -7.56 -16.01 -6.58
N ILE A 121 -8.08 -16.72 -5.58
CA ILE A 121 -7.76 -18.11 -5.29
C ILE A 121 -8.58 -18.98 -6.24
N GLU A 122 -7.90 -19.73 -7.11
CA GLU A 122 -8.52 -20.36 -8.29
C GLU A 122 -9.16 -21.72 -7.99
N SER A 123 -8.74 -22.41 -6.90
CA SER A 123 -9.28 -23.72 -6.53
C SER A 123 -9.23 -23.96 -5.02
N ASP A 124 -9.99 -24.96 -4.58
CA ASP A 124 -9.95 -25.42 -3.18
C ASP A 124 -8.57 -25.98 -2.81
N GLU A 125 -7.87 -26.63 -3.74
CA GLU A 125 -6.52 -27.15 -3.53
C GLU A 125 -5.51 -26.01 -3.29
N GLU A 126 -5.64 -24.89 -4.02
CA GLU A 126 -4.80 -23.71 -3.80
C GLU A 126 -5.10 -23.10 -2.43
N LEU A 127 -6.37 -22.95 -2.07
CA LEU A 127 -6.77 -22.46 -0.75
C LEU A 127 -6.24 -23.34 0.38
N GLU A 128 -6.36 -24.66 0.29
CA GLU A 128 -5.83 -25.60 1.27
C GLU A 128 -4.29 -25.49 1.40
N SER A 129 -3.62 -25.28 0.29
CA SER A 129 -2.16 -25.10 0.29
C SER A 129 -1.76 -23.81 1.00
N LEU A 130 -2.46 -22.70 0.76
CA LEU A 130 -2.28 -21.43 1.46
C LEU A 130 -2.56 -21.57 2.96
N ILE A 131 -3.64 -22.24 3.35
CA ILE A 131 -4.01 -22.50 4.75
C ILE A 131 -2.89 -23.29 5.47
N LYS A 132 -2.33 -24.31 4.82
CA LYS A 132 -1.20 -25.08 5.39
C LYS A 132 0.03 -24.20 5.59
N ILE A 133 0.36 -23.34 4.61
CA ILE A 133 1.48 -22.40 4.71
C ILE A 133 1.27 -21.45 5.90
N TYR A 134 0.12 -20.79 6.01
CA TYR A 134 -0.15 -19.83 7.08
C TYR A 134 -0.22 -20.48 8.46
N SER A 135 -0.86 -21.64 8.57
CA SER A 135 -0.91 -22.39 9.83
C SER A 135 0.50 -22.80 10.31
N GLY A 136 1.36 -23.18 9.36
CA GLY A 136 2.76 -23.45 9.63
C GLY A 136 3.53 -22.20 10.08
N LEU A 137 3.39 -21.09 9.35
CA LEU A 137 4.03 -19.82 9.72
C LEU A 137 3.58 -19.30 11.09
N LYS A 138 2.28 -19.43 11.42
CA LYS A 138 1.72 -19.08 12.74
C LYS A 138 2.38 -19.90 13.86
N ARG A 139 2.66 -21.19 13.62
CA ARG A 139 3.30 -22.08 14.58
C ARG A 139 4.79 -21.79 14.73
N ASP A 140 5.48 -21.52 13.60
CA ASP A 140 6.95 -21.57 13.53
C ASP A 140 7.62 -20.19 13.51
N THR A 141 6.81 -19.09 13.58
CA THR A 141 7.29 -17.70 13.66
C THR A 141 6.46 -16.85 14.63
N ASN A 142 6.98 -15.68 15.00
CA ASN A 142 6.26 -14.67 15.79
C ASN A 142 5.74 -13.50 14.93
N LEU A 143 5.70 -13.67 13.61
CA LEU A 143 5.31 -12.63 12.67
C LEU A 143 3.79 -12.40 12.67
N LYS A 144 3.38 -11.16 12.52
CA LYS A 144 2.01 -10.82 12.13
C LYS A 144 1.83 -11.16 10.66
N LEU A 145 0.95 -12.12 10.36
CA LEU A 145 0.78 -12.62 9.01
C LEU A 145 -0.25 -11.81 8.24
N CYS A 146 0.09 -11.47 7.01
CA CYS A 146 -0.78 -10.81 6.04
C CYS A 146 -0.91 -11.66 4.78
N ALA A 147 -2.00 -11.47 4.04
CA ALA A 147 -2.28 -12.13 2.78
C ALA A 147 -2.64 -11.12 1.69
N SER A 148 -2.30 -11.46 0.44
CA SER A 148 -2.74 -10.76 -0.76
C SER A 148 -2.88 -11.75 -1.92
N HIS A 149 -4.08 -12.30 -2.09
CA HIS A 149 -4.41 -13.36 -3.05
C HIS A 149 -5.53 -12.93 -4.01
N GLY A 150 -5.58 -11.62 -4.34
CA GLY A 150 -6.58 -11.08 -5.25
C GLY A 150 -7.99 -11.00 -4.64
N ILE A 151 -9.00 -11.23 -5.47
CA ILE A 151 -10.42 -11.22 -5.12
C ILE A 151 -10.76 -12.51 -4.37
N ILE A 152 -11.29 -12.38 -3.16
CA ILE A 152 -11.77 -13.49 -2.32
C ILE A 152 -13.16 -13.19 -1.80
N ASN A 153 -13.90 -14.23 -1.45
CA ASN A 153 -15.20 -14.13 -0.80
C ASN A 153 -15.09 -14.29 0.73
N TYR A 154 -16.21 -14.09 1.42
CA TYR A 154 -16.30 -14.19 2.87
C TYR A 154 -15.80 -15.53 3.43
N ASP A 155 -16.18 -16.67 2.81
CA ASP A 155 -15.78 -18.01 3.31
C ASP A 155 -14.27 -18.22 3.18
N GLN A 156 -13.66 -17.77 2.08
CA GLN A 156 -12.21 -17.79 1.89
C GLN A 156 -11.51 -16.88 2.91
N ALA A 157 -12.04 -15.68 3.16
CA ALA A 157 -11.50 -14.75 4.16
C ALA A 157 -11.55 -15.35 5.57
N MET A 158 -12.64 -16.00 5.95
CA MET A 158 -12.78 -16.69 7.26
C MET A 158 -11.77 -17.82 7.41
N ARG A 159 -11.63 -18.68 6.41
CA ARG A 159 -10.67 -19.81 6.44
C ARG A 159 -9.21 -19.32 6.52
N LEU A 160 -8.88 -18.25 5.80
CA LEU A 160 -7.56 -17.61 5.89
C LEU A 160 -7.34 -17.00 7.28
N LYS A 161 -8.33 -16.34 7.88
CA LYS A 161 -8.25 -15.83 9.26
C LYS A 161 -7.97 -16.94 10.27
N GLU A 162 -8.68 -18.04 10.20
CA GLU A 162 -8.50 -19.20 11.08
C GLU A 162 -7.09 -19.78 10.98
N SER A 163 -6.48 -19.76 9.78
CA SER A 163 -5.11 -20.18 9.55
C SER A 163 -4.05 -19.27 10.19
N GLY A 164 -4.43 -18.09 10.67
CA GLY A 164 -3.56 -17.19 11.44
C GLY A 164 -3.28 -15.83 10.80
N ILE A 165 -3.93 -15.52 9.68
CA ILE A 165 -3.83 -14.19 9.07
C ILE A 165 -4.56 -13.17 9.95
N SER A 166 -3.92 -12.02 10.16
CA SER A 166 -4.49 -10.89 10.92
C SER A 166 -4.96 -9.74 10.01
N MET A 167 -4.38 -9.64 8.81
CA MET A 167 -4.65 -8.54 7.88
C MET A 167 -4.66 -9.05 6.44
N TYR A 168 -5.59 -8.55 5.63
CA TYR A 168 -5.62 -8.81 4.21
C TYR A 168 -5.32 -7.54 3.41
N HIS A 169 -4.45 -7.67 2.39
CA HIS A 169 -4.11 -6.57 1.49
C HIS A 169 -4.93 -6.67 0.21
N HIS A 170 -5.73 -5.65 -0.05
CA HIS A 170 -6.50 -5.51 -1.28
C HIS A 170 -6.72 -4.03 -1.61
N ASN A 171 -6.02 -3.54 -2.63
CA ASN A 171 -6.07 -2.14 -3.04
C ASN A 171 -7.34 -1.81 -3.83
N VAL A 172 -7.78 -0.55 -3.78
CA VAL A 172 -8.69 0.03 -4.79
C VAL A 172 -7.94 0.49 -6.04
N GLU A 173 -6.62 0.61 -5.97
CA GLU A 173 -5.63 1.01 -6.98
C GLU A 173 -5.73 2.49 -7.40
N THR A 174 -6.92 3.01 -7.68
CA THR A 174 -7.19 4.41 -8.05
C THR A 174 -8.63 4.77 -7.66
N SER A 175 -9.12 5.96 -8.04
CA SER A 175 -10.53 6.32 -7.84
C SER A 175 -11.48 5.44 -8.67
N GLU A 176 -12.72 5.28 -8.20
CA GLU A 176 -13.77 4.58 -8.93
C GLU A 176 -13.91 5.12 -10.37
N ARG A 177 -13.89 6.45 -10.53
CA ARG A 177 -13.99 7.12 -11.85
C ARG A 177 -12.91 6.67 -12.83
N TYR A 178 -11.67 6.52 -12.38
CA TYR A 178 -10.53 6.24 -13.25
C TYR A 178 -10.22 4.74 -13.37
N TYR A 179 -10.87 3.89 -12.58
CA TYR A 179 -10.58 2.46 -12.50
C TYR A 179 -10.72 1.74 -13.86
N GLY A 180 -11.78 2.02 -14.62
CA GLY A 180 -12.00 1.43 -15.94
C GLY A 180 -10.92 1.76 -16.98
N ASP A 181 -10.15 2.84 -16.77
CA ASP A 181 -9.03 3.19 -17.63
C ASP A 181 -7.79 2.32 -17.37
N ILE A 182 -7.69 1.65 -16.22
CA ILE A 182 -6.52 0.84 -15.84
C ILE A 182 -6.75 -0.66 -15.82
N CYS A 183 -7.99 -1.12 -15.74
CA CYS A 183 -8.36 -2.54 -15.74
C CYS A 183 -9.76 -2.72 -16.33
N THR A 184 -9.95 -3.76 -17.17
CA THR A 184 -11.25 -4.07 -17.80
C THR A 184 -11.75 -5.46 -17.46
N THR A 185 -10.93 -6.34 -16.92
CA THR A 185 -11.27 -7.75 -16.60
C THR A 185 -11.98 -7.91 -15.25
N HIS A 186 -11.90 -6.92 -14.38
CA HIS A 186 -12.70 -6.80 -13.16
C HIS A 186 -12.95 -5.32 -12.84
N THR A 187 -13.99 -5.07 -12.07
CA THR A 187 -14.49 -3.72 -11.79
C THR A 187 -13.96 -3.17 -10.46
N TYR A 188 -14.14 -1.87 -10.25
CA TYR A 188 -13.93 -1.24 -8.95
C TYR A 188 -14.85 -1.84 -7.87
N GLU A 189 -16.11 -2.14 -8.24
CA GLU A 189 -17.09 -2.79 -7.36
C GLU A 189 -16.65 -4.18 -6.91
N ASP A 190 -16.03 -5.00 -7.80
CA ASP A 190 -15.47 -6.30 -7.41
C ASP A 190 -14.42 -6.15 -6.29
N ARG A 191 -13.61 -5.09 -6.33
CA ARG A 191 -12.65 -4.80 -5.27
C ARG A 191 -13.32 -4.38 -3.98
N VAL A 192 -14.31 -3.50 -4.06
CA VAL A 192 -15.07 -3.04 -2.87
C VAL A 192 -15.83 -4.21 -2.23
N ASN A 193 -16.40 -5.11 -3.02
CA ASN A 193 -17.07 -6.31 -2.52
C ASN A 193 -16.09 -7.21 -1.75
N THR A 194 -14.90 -7.48 -2.30
CA THR A 194 -13.83 -8.20 -1.59
C THR A 194 -13.46 -7.51 -0.26
N ILE A 195 -13.32 -6.18 -0.26
CA ILE A 195 -13.02 -5.40 0.95
C ILE A 195 -14.11 -5.57 2.00
N ASN A 196 -15.38 -5.58 1.59
CA ASN A 196 -16.50 -5.79 2.51
C ASN A 196 -16.49 -7.21 3.09
N ASP A 197 -16.23 -8.24 2.30
CA ASP A 197 -16.10 -9.63 2.74
C ASP A 197 -14.96 -9.80 3.76
N ILE A 198 -13.80 -9.16 3.52
CA ILE A 198 -12.65 -9.13 4.43
C ILE A 198 -13.04 -8.51 5.79
N LYS A 199 -13.75 -7.37 5.76
CA LYS A 199 -14.20 -6.67 6.97
C LYS A 199 -15.25 -7.48 7.73
N GLU A 200 -16.20 -8.08 7.03
CA GLU A 200 -17.22 -8.95 7.63
C GLU A 200 -16.59 -10.18 8.30
N ALA A 201 -15.57 -10.77 7.68
CA ALA A 201 -14.75 -11.83 8.29
C ALA A 201 -13.95 -11.35 9.51
N GLY A 202 -13.87 -10.04 9.76
CA GLY A 202 -13.19 -9.44 10.91
C GLY A 202 -11.66 -9.50 10.77
N LEU A 203 -11.12 -9.42 9.56
CA LEU A 203 -9.72 -9.18 9.28
C LEU A 203 -9.44 -7.66 9.24
N ASP A 204 -8.26 -7.26 9.68
CA ASP A 204 -7.78 -5.91 9.41
C ASP A 204 -7.56 -5.70 7.90
N LEU A 205 -7.83 -4.48 7.44
CA LEU A 205 -7.71 -4.13 6.03
C LEU A 205 -6.45 -3.28 5.77
N CYS A 206 -5.65 -3.73 4.79
CA CYS A 206 -4.59 -2.95 4.17
C CYS A 206 -5.03 -2.61 2.74
N CYS A 207 -5.39 -1.34 2.50
CA CYS A 207 -5.93 -0.91 1.22
C CYS A 207 -5.42 0.48 0.85
N GLY A 208 -4.91 0.61 -0.35
CA GLY A 208 -4.38 1.85 -0.91
C GLY A 208 -4.50 1.85 -2.42
N GLY A 209 -3.52 2.45 -3.10
CA GLY A 209 -3.51 2.55 -4.54
C GLY A 209 -2.14 2.88 -5.11
N ILE A 210 -2.14 3.26 -6.39
CA ILE A 210 -0.94 3.58 -7.15
C ILE A 210 -1.06 5.01 -7.68
N LEU A 211 -0.03 5.80 -7.44
CA LEU A 211 0.10 7.16 -7.94
C LEU A 211 0.87 7.15 -9.28
N GLY A 212 0.43 7.93 -10.25
CA GLY A 212 1.12 8.09 -11.53
C GLY A 212 0.64 7.16 -12.64
N LEU A 213 -0.54 6.55 -12.51
CA LEU A 213 -1.17 5.71 -13.55
C LEU A 213 -1.68 6.53 -14.76
N GLY A 214 -1.67 7.87 -14.68
CA GLY A 214 -2.29 8.80 -15.62
C GLY A 214 -3.56 9.46 -15.06
N GLU A 215 -3.88 9.16 -13.82
CA GLU A 215 -4.98 9.76 -13.07
C GLU A 215 -4.76 11.27 -12.84
N LYS A 216 -5.85 12.01 -12.69
CA LYS A 216 -5.80 13.42 -12.32
C LYS A 216 -5.59 13.59 -10.82
N ARG A 217 -5.21 14.80 -10.38
CA ARG A 217 -5.10 15.15 -8.95
C ARG A 217 -6.42 14.95 -8.21
N GLU A 218 -7.56 15.22 -8.89
CA GLU A 218 -8.89 14.97 -8.34
C GLU A 218 -9.12 13.48 -8.00
N ASP A 219 -8.60 12.57 -8.82
CA ASP A 219 -8.75 11.13 -8.57
C ASP A 219 -8.03 10.69 -7.30
N ARG A 220 -6.87 11.28 -7.00
CA ARG A 220 -6.14 11.01 -5.76
C ARG A 220 -6.91 11.50 -4.53
N VAL A 221 -7.58 12.65 -4.63
CA VAL A 221 -8.49 13.13 -3.58
C VAL A 221 -9.64 12.15 -3.41
N LYS A 222 -10.35 11.81 -4.50
CA LYS A 222 -11.45 10.83 -4.43
C LYS A 222 -11.01 9.52 -3.81
N MET A 223 -9.90 8.94 -4.27
CA MET A 223 -9.35 7.71 -3.71
C MET A 223 -9.09 7.83 -2.20
N ALA A 224 -8.57 8.96 -1.71
CA ALA A 224 -8.34 9.16 -0.29
C ALA A 224 -9.64 9.15 0.52
N PHE A 225 -10.70 9.78 0.01
CA PHE A 225 -12.02 9.81 0.65
C PHE A 225 -12.72 8.44 0.59
N GLU A 226 -12.63 7.73 -0.51
CA GLU A 226 -13.13 6.36 -0.67
C GLU A 226 -12.47 5.43 0.34
N ILE A 227 -11.13 5.45 0.45
CA ILE A 227 -10.37 4.66 1.41
C ILE A 227 -10.74 5.03 2.86
N ARG A 228 -10.95 6.31 3.17
CA ARG A 228 -11.47 6.74 4.47
C ARG A 228 -12.83 6.12 4.77
N GLY A 229 -13.75 6.13 3.80
CA GLY A 229 -15.08 5.52 3.93
C GLY A 229 -15.04 4.01 4.19
N LEU A 230 -14.02 3.33 3.69
CA LEU A 230 -13.80 1.90 3.91
C LEU A 230 -13.25 1.57 5.32
N GLY A 231 -12.78 2.55 6.09
CA GLY A 231 -12.29 2.33 7.46
C GLY A 231 -10.96 1.56 7.52
N VAL A 232 -10.04 1.88 6.64
CA VAL A 232 -8.77 1.16 6.44
C VAL A 232 -7.78 1.40 7.57
N LYS A 233 -7.07 0.36 8.04
CA LYS A 233 -6.02 0.46 9.07
C LYS A 233 -4.65 0.81 8.51
N SER A 234 -4.33 0.37 7.29
CA SER A 234 -3.05 0.58 6.64
C SER A 234 -3.26 0.97 5.18
N VAL A 235 -2.71 2.11 4.78
CA VAL A 235 -2.87 2.70 3.45
C VAL A 235 -1.52 2.70 2.72
N PRO A 236 -1.22 1.65 1.94
CA PRO A 236 -0.02 1.62 1.10
C PRO A 236 -0.21 2.53 -0.11
N LEU A 237 0.66 3.49 -0.27
CA LEU A 237 0.73 4.34 -1.44
C LEU A 237 1.93 3.90 -2.29
N ASN A 238 1.61 3.22 -3.38
CA ASN A 238 2.56 2.86 -4.41
C ASN A 238 2.77 4.06 -5.35
N VAL A 239 3.92 4.11 -5.98
CA VAL A 239 4.18 5.00 -7.11
C VAL A 239 4.42 4.12 -8.33
N LEU A 240 3.83 4.47 -9.47
CA LEU A 240 4.05 3.70 -10.69
C LEU A 240 5.55 3.61 -10.97
N ASN A 241 6.02 2.40 -11.12
CA ASN A 241 7.32 2.09 -11.70
C ASN A 241 7.05 1.53 -13.10
N PRO A 242 7.24 2.29 -14.18
CA PRO A 242 6.94 1.86 -15.53
C PRO A 242 7.73 0.60 -15.90
N ILE A 243 7.02 -0.45 -16.28
CA ILE A 243 7.63 -1.74 -16.66
C ILE A 243 7.47 -1.93 -18.16
N LYS A 244 8.59 -2.04 -18.85
CA LYS A 244 8.60 -2.28 -20.31
C LYS A 244 7.77 -3.51 -20.68
N GLY A 245 6.93 -3.37 -21.68
CA GLY A 245 6.00 -4.41 -22.12
C GLY A 245 4.59 -4.29 -21.54
N THR A 246 4.39 -3.47 -20.52
CA THR A 246 3.04 -3.08 -20.05
C THR A 246 2.54 -1.84 -20.79
N PRO A 247 1.20 -1.60 -20.86
CA PRO A 247 0.66 -0.39 -21.48
C PRO A 247 1.16 0.93 -20.84
N LEU A 248 1.48 0.91 -19.53
CA LEU A 248 2.01 2.08 -18.82
C LEU A 248 3.54 2.09 -18.72
N GLY A 249 4.21 1.23 -19.52
CA GLY A 249 5.67 1.06 -19.47
C GLY A 249 6.50 2.27 -19.93
N GLU A 250 5.87 3.23 -20.58
CA GLU A 250 6.52 4.48 -21.04
C GLU A 250 5.96 5.72 -20.32
N ASN A 251 5.12 5.54 -19.29
CA ASN A 251 4.60 6.67 -18.52
C ASN A 251 5.74 7.40 -17.80
N PRO A 252 5.70 8.74 -17.72
CA PRO A 252 6.66 9.51 -16.95
C PRO A 252 6.52 9.21 -15.45
N LEU A 253 7.65 9.20 -14.74
CA LEU A 253 7.65 9.13 -13.29
C LEU A 253 7.06 10.42 -12.69
N LEU A 254 6.33 10.27 -11.60
CA LEU A 254 5.92 11.42 -10.80
C LEU A 254 7.15 12.10 -10.18
N VAL A 255 7.12 13.42 -10.13
CA VAL A 255 8.15 14.18 -9.42
C VAL A 255 8.02 14.00 -7.90
N PRO A 256 9.14 14.00 -7.15
CA PRO A 256 9.13 13.73 -5.70
C PRO A 256 8.14 14.59 -4.89
N ASN A 257 8.04 15.87 -5.20
CA ASN A 257 7.16 16.78 -4.48
C ASN A 257 5.67 16.47 -4.68
N GLU A 258 5.28 15.97 -5.86
CA GLU A 258 3.90 15.52 -6.14
C GLU A 258 3.55 14.28 -5.31
N ILE A 259 4.51 13.36 -5.14
CA ILE A 259 4.36 12.17 -4.30
C ILE A 259 4.22 12.56 -2.83
N LEU A 260 5.14 13.38 -2.31
CA LEU A 260 5.14 13.83 -0.92
C LEU A 260 3.86 14.59 -0.55
N LYS A 261 3.43 15.51 -1.42
CA LYS A 261 2.20 16.26 -1.27
C LYS A 261 0.98 15.34 -1.19
N THR A 262 0.93 14.33 -2.06
CA THR A 262 -0.17 13.35 -2.04
C THR A 262 -0.16 12.52 -0.75
N MET A 263 1.00 12.07 -0.27
CA MET A 263 1.09 11.35 1.00
C MET A 263 0.66 12.20 2.18
N ALA A 264 1.04 13.46 2.21
CA ALA A 264 0.57 14.42 3.23
C ALA A 264 -0.95 14.63 3.16
N LEU A 265 -1.52 14.74 1.95
CA LEU A 265 -2.97 14.81 1.76
C LEU A 265 -3.67 13.60 2.41
N PHE A 266 -3.17 12.38 2.16
CA PHE A 266 -3.74 11.17 2.77
C PHE A 266 -3.71 11.24 4.31
N ARG A 267 -2.66 11.79 4.91
CA ARG A 267 -2.62 12.00 6.36
C ARG A 267 -3.66 13.00 6.86
N PHE A 268 -3.90 14.08 6.12
CA PHE A 268 -4.98 15.03 6.44
C PHE A 268 -6.36 14.40 6.34
N VAL A 269 -6.59 13.51 5.36
CA VAL A 269 -7.88 12.85 5.12
C VAL A 269 -8.09 11.66 6.05
N ILE A 270 -7.04 10.90 6.38
CA ILE A 270 -7.09 9.68 7.19
C ILE A 270 -6.05 9.79 8.32
N PRO A 271 -6.36 10.56 9.38
CA PRO A 271 -5.36 10.98 10.36
C PRO A 271 -4.81 9.87 11.26
N ASP A 272 -5.53 8.76 11.45
CA ASP A 272 -5.28 7.69 12.43
C ASP A 272 -4.74 6.38 11.84
N SER A 273 -4.66 6.27 10.51
CA SER A 273 -4.17 5.07 9.84
C SER A 273 -2.65 5.07 9.63
N TYR A 274 -2.09 3.90 9.36
CA TYR A 274 -0.73 3.78 8.87
C TYR A 274 -0.67 4.22 7.40
N ILE A 275 -0.09 5.39 7.12
CA ILE A 275 0.25 5.79 5.74
C ILE A 275 1.60 5.15 5.42
N ARG A 276 1.62 4.30 4.39
CA ARG A 276 2.73 3.39 4.12
C ARG A 276 3.42 3.70 2.81
N TYR A 277 4.74 3.86 2.86
CA TYR A 277 5.57 3.71 1.67
C TYR A 277 5.48 2.27 1.15
N ALA A 278 5.18 2.15 -0.15
CA ALA A 278 5.07 0.86 -0.82
C ALA A 278 5.93 0.82 -2.11
N GLY A 279 5.52 0.10 -3.14
CA GLY A 279 6.28 -0.02 -4.37
C GLY A 279 6.54 1.32 -5.06
N GLY A 280 7.64 1.41 -5.83
CA GLY A 280 7.97 2.58 -6.65
C GLY A 280 8.50 3.81 -5.90
N ARG A 281 8.69 3.76 -4.59
CA ARG A 281 9.19 4.89 -3.80
C ARG A 281 10.61 5.36 -4.19
N ILE A 282 11.30 4.60 -5.03
CA ILE A 282 12.58 5.01 -5.63
C ILE A 282 12.44 6.32 -6.42
N ALA A 283 11.24 6.64 -6.93
CA ALA A 283 10.93 7.91 -7.58
C ALA A 283 11.14 9.14 -6.67
N LEU A 284 11.19 8.95 -5.34
CA LEU A 284 11.50 10.02 -4.38
C LEU A 284 12.99 10.36 -4.30
N GLY A 285 13.88 9.47 -4.80
CA GLY A 285 15.32 9.67 -4.71
C GLY A 285 15.78 9.91 -3.26
N ASP A 286 16.59 10.93 -3.07
CA ASP A 286 17.10 11.39 -1.78
C ASP A 286 16.05 12.03 -0.87
N LYS A 287 14.86 12.39 -1.40
CA LYS A 287 13.75 12.96 -0.63
C LYS A 287 12.91 11.91 0.15
N GLN A 288 13.26 10.62 0.13
CA GLN A 288 12.49 9.58 0.83
C GLN A 288 12.33 9.86 2.35
N HIS A 289 13.37 10.39 3.00
CA HIS A 289 13.33 10.75 4.42
C HIS A 289 12.25 11.79 4.75
N LYS A 290 11.93 12.69 3.79
CA LYS A 290 10.91 13.73 3.96
C LYS A 290 9.50 13.16 4.16
N GLY A 291 9.18 11.98 3.65
CA GLY A 291 7.89 11.37 3.93
C GLY A 291 7.75 10.92 5.37
N PHE A 292 8.76 10.28 5.97
CA PHE A 292 8.72 9.89 7.38
C PHE A 292 8.65 11.10 8.30
N SER A 293 9.40 12.15 8.02
CA SER A 293 9.26 13.43 8.75
C SER A 293 8.00 14.21 8.36
N GLY A 294 7.29 13.81 7.31
CA GLY A 294 6.12 14.45 6.72
C GLY A 294 4.80 13.69 6.93
N GLY A 295 4.72 12.74 7.87
CA GLY A 295 3.46 12.09 8.23
C GLY A 295 3.29 10.63 7.79
N VAL A 296 4.24 10.07 7.00
CA VAL A 296 4.33 8.63 6.73
C VAL A 296 4.82 7.94 8.01
N ASN A 297 4.20 6.80 8.37
CA ASN A 297 4.56 6.03 9.57
C ASN A 297 4.55 4.52 9.33
N ALA A 298 4.72 4.11 8.09
CA ALA A 298 4.88 2.70 7.74
C ALA A 298 5.68 2.54 6.44
N ALA A 299 6.31 1.39 6.24
CA ALA A 299 6.99 1.07 5.01
C ALA A 299 6.92 -0.41 4.65
N LEU A 300 6.87 -0.66 3.35
CA LEU A 300 7.25 -1.94 2.78
C LEU A 300 8.77 -1.94 2.63
N THR A 301 9.45 -2.94 3.19
CA THR A 301 10.92 -3.04 3.21
C THR A 301 11.40 -4.40 2.73
N GLY A 302 12.66 -4.48 2.32
CA GLY A 302 13.22 -5.66 1.68
C GLY A 302 12.86 -5.75 0.20
N ASN A 303 12.90 -6.96 -0.37
CA ASN A 303 12.59 -7.17 -1.78
C ASN A 303 11.10 -7.00 -2.08
N TYR A 304 10.77 -6.45 -3.25
CA TYR A 304 9.42 -6.35 -3.77
C TYR A 304 9.10 -7.53 -4.69
N LEU A 305 7.88 -7.56 -5.25
CA LEU A 305 7.41 -8.71 -6.05
C LEU A 305 8.18 -8.87 -7.36
N THR A 306 8.24 -7.81 -8.16
CA THR A 306 8.81 -7.79 -9.51
C THR A 306 9.85 -6.68 -9.72
N THR A 307 10.10 -5.88 -8.71
CA THR A 307 11.05 -4.75 -8.75
C THR A 307 11.99 -4.78 -7.56
N VAL A 308 13.14 -4.13 -7.70
CA VAL A 308 14.10 -3.99 -6.60
C VAL A 308 13.45 -3.24 -5.44
N GLY A 309 13.56 -3.81 -4.27
CA GLY A 309 13.03 -3.22 -3.04
C GLY A 309 14.02 -2.25 -2.37
N SER A 310 13.88 -2.08 -1.07
CA SER A 310 14.74 -1.23 -0.25
C SER A 310 15.58 -2.06 0.72
N ASN A 311 16.71 -1.47 1.14
CA ASN A 311 17.51 -2.06 2.19
C ASN A 311 16.83 -1.84 3.56
N VAL A 312 16.69 -2.92 4.34
CA VAL A 312 16.00 -2.90 5.64
C VAL A 312 16.69 -1.96 6.63
N ASP A 313 18.02 -1.99 6.69
CA ASP A 313 18.78 -1.16 7.64
C ASP A 313 18.69 0.32 7.27
N ASN A 314 18.78 0.66 5.98
CA ASN A 314 18.58 2.03 5.51
C ASN A 314 17.17 2.54 5.87
N ASP A 315 16.15 1.70 5.77
CA ASP A 315 14.78 2.08 6.14
C ASP A 315 14.66 2.34 7.64
N LYS A 316 15.26 1.49 8.47
CA LYS A 316 15.30 1.68 9.92
C LYS A 316 16.02 2.97 10.29
N ASP A 317 17.15 3.26 9.65
CA ASP A 317 17.91 4.49 9.89
C ASP A 317 17.07 5.73 9.49
N MET A 318 16.42 5.73 8.34
CA MET A 318 15.54 6.84 7.94
C MET A 318 14.39 7.05 8.91
N ILE A 319 13.78 5.97 9.40
CA ILE A 319 12.67 5.99 10.36
C ILE A 319 13.13 6.58 11.69
N THR A 320 14.22 6.08 12.25
CA THR A 320 14.76 6.54 13.55
C THR A 320 15.26 7.97 13.48
N CYS A 321 15.97 8.35 12.42
CA CYS A 321 16.38 9.73 12.17
C CYS A 321 15.21 10.71 12.03
N SER A 322 14.02 10.21 11.64
CA SER A 322 12.78 11.00 11.57
C SER A 322 12.01 11.07 12.91
N GLY A 323 12.56 10.52 13.99
CA GLY A 323 11.97 10.50 15.32
C GLY A 323 10.82 9.50 15.50
N LEU A 324 10.77 8.48 14.65
CA LEU A 324 9.84 7.34 14.77
C LEU A 324 10.53 6.17 15.47
N GLU A 325 9.74 5.37 16.18
CA GLU A 325 10.13 4.12 16.85
C GLU A 325 9.70 2.92 15.98
N ILE A 326 10.49 1.85 15.95
CA ILE A 326 10.21 0.61 15.22
C ILE A 326 9.69 -0.47 16.17
#